data_dfe05b16314dbc36c356f6141418b9e8
#
_entry.id   dfe05b16314dbc36c356f6141418b9e8
#
_cell.length_a   1.000
_cell.length_b   1.000
_cell.length_c   1.000
_cell.angle_alpha   90.00
_cell.angle_beta   90.00
_cell.angle_gamma   90.00
#
_symmetry.space_group_name_H-M   'P 1'
#
loop_
_entity.id
_entity.type
_entity.pdbx_description
1 polymer ?
#
loop_
_entity_poly.entity_id
_entity_poly.type
_entity_poly.pdbx_seq_one_letter_code
_entity_poly.pdbx_strand_id
1 'polypeptide(L)'
;MTTLALDRETIGATRAPDPTWRDLYRAGGVSALLTTLSYILALVIVFTVPPTPTAGGAAILEYIATHRSSYIVQQALWLLPSVLLIIVFLALYPALKGVNKGYAAISVVLSIVAWAVTLAYPVTGGGAPALVVLSDQYTAVASDAPRAALAAAAESFIALNSVPSVMGVLE
;
A
#
# COMPACT_ATOMS: atom_id res chain seq x y z
N MET A 1 17.02 9.71 56.13
CA MET A 1 15.90 9.98 55.24
C MET A 1 16.42 10.79 54.04
N THR A 2 16.83 10.09 52.99
CA THR A 2 17.40 10.71 51.80
C THR A 2 16.27 10.81 50.78
N THR A 3 15.77 12.02 50.57
CA THR A 3 14.76 12.34 49.57
C THR A 3 15.31 12.11 48.19
N LEU A 4 14.81 11.08 47.53
CA LEU A 4 14.93 10.89 46.07
C LEU A 4 14.14 12.04 45.42
N ALA A 5 14.81 13.15 45.17
CA ALA A 5 14.36 14.14 44.20
C ALA A 5 14.49 13.50 42.81
N LEU A 6 13.41 12.89 42.36
CA LEU A 6 13.28 12.47 40.98
C LEU A 6 13.42 13.73 40.11
N ASP A 7 14.50 13.77 39.38
CA ASP A 7 14.85 14.82 38.42
C ASP A 7 13.80 14.82 37.30
N ARG A 8 12.69 15.52 37.54
CA ARG A 8 11.57 15.69 36.60
C ARG A 8 11.89 16.62 35.42
N GLU A 9 13.07 17.24 35.45
CA GLU A 9 13.46 18.21 34.42
C GLU A 9 13.98 17.59 33.10
N THR A 10 14.26 16.30 33.05
CA THR A 10 14.82 15.67 31.83
C THR A 10 13.79 15.08 30.86
N ILE A 11 12.50 15.06 31.23
CA ILE A 11 11.45 14.42 30.39
C ILE A 11 10.83 15.41 29.36
N GLY A 12 11.16 16.69 29.43
CA GLY A 12 10.45 17.73 28.65
C GLY A 12 11.29 18.51 27.65
N ALA A 13 12.58 18.30 27.54
CA ALA A 13 13.38 18.97 26.52
C ALA A 13 13.14 18.29 25.16
N THR A 14 12.12 18.75 24.44
CA THR A 14 11.98 18.49 23.00
C THR A 14 13.26 18.99 22.32
N ARG A 15 14.20 18.06 22.12
CA ARG A 15 15.45 18.34 21.43
C ARG A 15 15.07 18.87 20.06
N ALA A 16 15.45 20.13 19.76
CA ALA A 16 15.17 20.73 18.45
C ALA A 16 15.58 19.76 17.33
N PRO A 17 14.76 19.59 16.30
CA PRO A 17 15.08 18.69 15.20
C PRO A 17 16.45 19.03 14.63
N ASP A 18 17.32 18.04 14.49
CA ASP A 18 18.63 18.21 13.88
C ASP A 18 18.47 18.74 12.44
N PRO A 19 19.00 19.91 12.13
CA PRO A 19 18.80 20.58 10.82
C PRO A 19 19.33 19.73 9.63
N THR A 20 20.26 18.81 9.87
CA THR A 20 20.76 17.89 8.83
C THR A 20 19.69 16.94 8.27
N TRP A 21 18.60 16.71 9.00
CA TRP A 21 17.48 15.84 8.60
C TRP A 21 16.26 16.60 8.08
N ARG A 22 16.37 17.93 7.93
CA ARG A 22 15.25 18.80 7.57
C ARG A 22 14.55 18.37 6.29
N ASP A 23 15.32 18.02 5.26
CA ASP A 23 14.77 17.64 3.97
C ASP A 23 14.06 16.28 4.04
N LEU A 24 14.59 15.35 4.84
CA LEU A 24 13.94 14.07 5.09
C LEU A 24 12.62 14.23 5.86
N TYR A 25 12.59 15.12 6.85
CA TYR A 25 11.33 15.43 7.56
C TYR A 25 10.29 16.05 6.64
N ARG A 26 10.71 16.95 5.73
CA ARG A 26 9.82 17.52 4.73
C ARG A 26 9.29 16.47 3.77
N ALA A 27 10.18 15.63 3.23
CA ALA A 27 9.79 14.53 2.35
C ALA A 27 8.81 13.57 3.05
N GLY A 28 9.09 13.17 4.30
CA GLY A 28 8.19 12.34 5.10
C GLY A 28 6.83 12.98 5.34
N GLY A 29 6.80 14.27 5.71
CA GLY A 29 5.56 15.02 5.92
C GLY A 29 4.71 15.14 4.65
N VAL A 30 5.32 15.48 3.52
CA VAL A 30 4.64 15.54 2.22
C VAL A 30 4.13 14.15 1.83
N SER A 31 4.95 13.11 2.00
CA SER A 31 4.55 11.72 1.72
C SER A 31 3.36 11.28 2.58
N ALA A 32 3.32 11.64 3.86
CA ALA A 32 2.20 11.33 4.75
C ALA A 32 0.90 12.02 4.29
N LEU A 33 0.97 13.29 3.89
CA LEU A 33 -0.19 14.01 3.35
C LEU A 33 -0.68 13.41 2.03
N LEU A 34 0.23 13.07 1.11
CA LEU A 34 -0.11 12.43 -0.15
C LEU A 34 -0.71 11.03 0.06
N THR A 35 -0.21 10.27 1.03
CA THR A 35 -0.78 8.98 1.44
C THR A 35 -2.23 9.14 1.90
N THR A 36 -2.47 10.09 2.79
CA THR A 36 -3.82 10.37 3.30
C THR A 36 -4.76 10.78 2.16
N LEU A 37 -4.30 11.68 1.28
CA LEU A 37 -5.09 12.11 0.12
C LEU A 37 -5.39 10.94 -0.83
N SER A 38 -4.41 10.06 -1.09
CA SER A 38 -4.61 8.88 -1.95
C SER A 38 -5.68 7.96 -1.39
N TYR A 39 -5.69 7.69 -0.08
CA TYR A 39 -6.74 6.86 0.53
C TYR A 39 -8.12 7.52 0.49
N ILE A 40 -8.20 8.83 0.71
CA ILE A 40 -9.49 9.56 0.59
C ILE A 40 -10.01 9.45 -0.84
N LEU A 41 -9.16 9.68 -1.84
CA LEU A 41 -9.56 9.58 -3.26
C LEU A 41 -9.94 8.13 -3.64
N ALA A 42 -9.20 7.14 -3.14
CA ALA A 42 -9.52 5.73 -3.34
C ALA A 42 -10.92 5.40 -2.77
N LEU A 43 -11.24 5.89 -1.57
CA LEU A 43 -12.57 5.73 -0.96
C LEU A 43 -13.67 6.39 -1.81
N VAL A 44 -13.43 7.60 -2.32
CA VAL A 44 -14.40 8.27 -3.21
C VAL A 44 -14.70 7.41 -4.44
N ILE A 45 -13.67 6.82 -5.06
CA ILE A 45 -13.85 5.93 -6.22
C ILE A 45 -14.66 4.68 -5.82
N VAL A 46 -14.35 4.05 -4.68
CA VAL A 46 -15.08 2.86 -4.20
C VAL A 46 -16.58 3.13 -4.04
N PHE A 47 -16.97 4.35 -3.65
CA PHE A 47 -18.39 4.72 -3.48
C PHE A 47 -19.06 5.23 -4.76
N THR A 48 -18.29 5.58 -5.80
CA THR A 48 -18.81 6.17 -7.04
C THR A 48 -18.80 5.25 -8.24
N VAL A 49 -17.96 4.19 -8.20
CA VAL A 49 -17.82 3.21 -9.27
C VAL A 49 -18.41 1.86 -8.83
N PRO A 50 -19.06 1.10 -9.72
CA PRO A 50 -19.53 -0.24 -9.38
C PRO A 50 -18.41 -1.11 -8.77
N PRO A 51 -18.73 -1.95 -7.78
CA PRO A 51 -17.73 -2.77 -7.13
C PRO A 51 -17.08 -3.75 -8.11
N THR A 52 -15.77 -3.90 -8.00
CA THR A 52 -15.01 -4.87 -8.79
C THR A 52 -15.46 -6.29 -8.44
N PRO A 53 -15.77 -7.15 -9.44
CA PRO A 53 -16.10 -8.54 -9.18
C PRO A 53 -15.00 -9.26 -8.40
N THR A 54 -15.38 -9.98 -7.34
CA THR A 54 -14.46 -10.73 -6.48
C THR A 54 -14.34 -12.20 -6.85
N ALA A 55 -15.15 -12.66 -7.80
CA ALA A 55 -15.15 -14.03 -8.32
C ALA A 55 -15.56 -14.03 -9.80
N GLY A 56 -15.06 -15.02 -10.53
CA GLY A 56 -15.34 -15.15 -11.95
C GLY A 56 -14.34 -14.39 -12.83
N GLY A 57 -13.36 -15.11 -13.38
CA GLY A 57 -12.32 -14.51 -14.22
C GLY A 57 -12.85 -13.77 -15.44
N ALA A 58 -13.91 -14.29 -16.10
CA ALA A 58 -14.57 -13.58 -17.19
C ALA A 58 -15.21 -12.26 -16.71
N ALA A 59 -15.90 -12.28 -15.58
CA ALA A 59 -16.59 -11.12 -15.05
C ALA A 59 -15.62 -9.98 -14.72
N ILE A 60 -14.44 -10.28 -14.15
CA ILE A 60 -13.45 -9.25 -13.84
C ILE A 60 -12.83 -8.68 -15.12
N LEU A 61 -12.59 -9.50 -16.16
CA LEU A 61 -12.02 -9.03 -17.41
C LEU A 61 -13.00 -8.12 -18.16
N GLU A 62 -14.29 -8.45 -18.17
CA GLU A 62 -15.36 -7.60 -18.73
C GLU A 62 -15.55 -6.30 -17.94
N TYR A 63 -15.49 -6.37 -16.61
CA TYR A 63 -15.52 -5.19 -15.75
C TYR A 63 -14.37 -4.24 -16.07
N ILE A 64 -13.13 -4.75 -16.18
CA ILE A 64 -11.96 -3.95 -16.51
C ILE A 64 -12.09 -3.35 -17.90
N ALA A 65 -12.58 -4.10 -18.88
CA ALA A 65 -12.81 -3.58 -20.24
C ALA A 65 -13.78 -2.39 -20.24
N THR A 66 -14.83 -2.45 -19.39
CA THR A 66 -15.86 -1.42 -19.31
C THR A 66 -15.42 -0.22 -18.48
N HIS A 67 -14.65 -0.45 -17.39
CA HIS A 67 -14.28 0.57 -16.39
C HIS A 67 -12.75 0.79 -16.32
N ARG A 68 -12.03 0.60 -17.43
CA ARG A 68 -10.57 0.58 -17.49
C ARG A 68 -9.90 1.73 -16.75
N SER A 69 -10.29 2.96 -17.05
CA SER A 69 -9.67 4.15 -16.46
C SER A 69 -9.88 4.21 -14.95
N SER A 70 -11.10 3.97 -14.49
CA SER A 70 -11.43 3.96 -13.07
C SER A 70 -10.67 2.85 -12.34
N TYR A 71 -10.57 1.66 -12.94
CA TYR A 71 -9.82 0.54 -12.40
C TYR A 71 -8.34 0.87 -12.23
N ILE A 72 -7.69 1.40 -13.29
CA ILE A 72 -6.26 1.78 -13.24
C ILE A 72 -6.01 2.85 -12.19
N VAL A 73 -6.84 3.89 -12.15
CA VAL A 73 -6.70 4.98 -11.17
C VAL A 73 -6.88 4.45 -9.74
N GLN A 74 -7.88 3.61 -9.51
CA GLN A 74 -8.12 2.99 -8.20
C GLN A 74 -6.90 2.17 -7.76
N GLN A 75 -6.35 1.33 -8.64
CA GLN A 75 -5.18 0.53 -8.32
C GLN A 75 -3.93 1.38 -8.05
N ALA A 76 -3.73 2.45 -8.82
CA ALA A 76 -2.64 3.40 -8.58
C ALA A 76 -2.77 4.10 -7.21
N LEU A 77 -3.99 4.49 -6.82
CA LEU A 77 -4.26 5.11 -5.52
C LEU A 77 -4.05 4.15 -4.34
N TRP A 78 -4.23 2.84 -4.52
CA TRP A 78 -3.90 1.83 -3.51
C TRP A 78 -2.41 1.52 -3.46
N LEU A 79 -1.71 1.58 -4.59
CA LEU A 79 -0.27 1.27 -4.68
C LEU A 79 0.61 2.42 -4.19
N LEU A 80 0.24 3.66 -4.52
CA LEU A 80 1.02 4.86 -4.20
C LEU A 80 1.35 5.00 -2.70
N PRO A 81 0.41 4.77 -1.77
CA PRO A 81 0.70 4.80 -0.34
C PRO A 81 1.82 3.85 0.10
N SER A 82 1.93 2.68 -0.51
CA SER A 82 2.96 1.70 -0.16
C SER A 82 4.38 2.24 -0.41
N VAL A 83 4.56 3.02 -1.47
CA VAL A 83 5.84 3.69 -1.76
C VAL A 83 6.06 4.88 -0.84
N LEU A 84 5.03 5.70 -0.65
CA LEU A 84 5.12 6.92 0.17
C LEU A 84 5.36 6.60 1.64
N LEU A 85 4.77 5.55 2.17
CA LEU A 85 4.95 5.13 3.56
C LEU A 85 6.39 4.68 3.85
N ILE A 86 7.12 4.13 2.88
CA ILE A 86 8.55 3.86 3.04
C ILE A 86 9.30 5.15 3.38
N ILE A 87 8.99 6.25 2.67
CA ILE A 87 9.61 7.56 2.93
C ILE A 87 9.22 8.11 4.31
N VAL A 88 7.95 7.92 4.70
CA VAL A 88 7.47 8.31 6.04
C VAL A 88 8.25 7.56 7.13
N PHE A 89 8.40 6.25 7.02
CA PHE A 89 9.13 5.46 8.01
C PHE A 89 10.61 5.81 8.05
N LEU A 90 11.24 6.09 6.91
CA LEU A 90 12.61 6.61 6.89
C LEU A 90 12.73 7.94 7.63
N ALA A 91 11.75 8.84 7.48
CA ALA A 91 11.74 10.13 8.17
C ALA A 91 11.49 9.99 9.69
N LEU A 92 10.86 8.91 10.15
CA LEU A 92 10.67 8.63 11.56
C LEU A 92 11.95 8.20 12.27
N TYR A 93 12.92 7.62 11.56
CA TYR A 93 14.18 7.18 12.16
C TYR A 93 14.91 8.30 12.94
N PRO A 94 15.23 9.46 12.33
CA PRO A 94 15.91 10.53 13.06
C PRO A 94 15.10 11.10 14.22
N ALA A 95 13.77 11.03 14.16
CA ALA A 95 12.90 11.46 15.25
C ALA A 95 12.97 10.50 16.45
N LEU A 96 13.02 9.19 16.19
CA LEU A 96 12.96 8.14 17.23
C LEU A 96 14.33 7.72 17.76
N LYS A 97 15.42 7.92 16.99
CA LYS A 97 16.79 7.52 17.39
C LYS A 97 17.25 8.13 18.70
N GLY A 98 16.67 9.27 19.10
CA GLY A 98 16.98 9.95 20.36
C GLY A 98 16.43 9.22 21.59
N VAL A 99 15.36 8.44 21.43
CA VAL A 99 14.75 7.62 22.48
C VAL A 99 15.50 6.30 22.62
N ASN A 100 15.60 5.53 21.55
CA ASN A 100 16.37 4.28 21.49
C ASN A 100 16.77 3.98 20.05
N LYS A 101 18.06 4.06 19.75
CA LYS A 101 18.61 3.86 18.39
C LYS A 101 18.33 2.47 17.85
N GLY A 102 18.45 1.44 18.69
CA GLY A 102 18.25 0.06 18.28
C GLY A 102 16.82 -0.22 17.88
N TYR A 103 15.87 0.10 18.75
CA TYR A 103 14.44 -0.08 18.44
C TYR A 103 13.98 0.78 17.26
N ALA A 104 14.46 2.03 17.16
CA ALA A 104 14.16 2.87 16.00
C ALA A 104 14.63 2.25 14.69
N ALA A 105 15.85 1.72 14.63
CA ALA A 105 16.39 1.06 13.45
C ALA A 105 15.58 -0.20 13.08
N ILE A 106 15.32 -1.06 14.06
CA ILE A 106 14.53 -2.29 13.85
C ILE A 106 13.13 -1.95 13.32
N SER A 107 12.43 -1.01 13.94
CA SER A 107 11.09 -0.60 13.53
C SER A 107 11.04 -0.08 12.09
N VAL A 108 12.02 0.76 11.72
CA VAL A 108 12.09 1.30 10.35
C VAL A 108 12.41 0.21 9.34
N VAL A 109 13.38 -0.67 9.62
CA VAL A 109 13.72 -1.79 8.73
C VAL A 109 12.54 -2.72 8.53
N LEU A 110 11.86 -3.13 9.61
CA LEU A 110 10.67 -3.98 9.53
C LEU A 110 9.55 -3.32 8.72
N SER A 111 9.32 -2.00 8.92
CA SER A 111 8.32 -1.26 8.14
C SER A 111 8.66 -1.21 6.65
N ILE A 112 9.93 -0.96 6.31
CA ILE A 112 10.38 -0.95 4.90
C ILE A 112 10.19 -2.34 4.28
N VAL A 113 10.59 -3.40 4.99
CA VAL A 113 10.42 -4.78 4.51
C VAL A 113 8.94 -5.10 4.31
N ALA A 114 8.08 -4.77 5.26
CA ALA A 114 6.64 -5.00 5.17
C ALA A 114 6.03 -4.32 3.94
N TRP A 115 6.35 -3.03 3.72
CA TRP A 115 5.85 -2.29 2.55
C TRP A 115 6.48 -2.76 1.23
N ALA A 116 7.76 -3.17 1.23
CA ALA A 116 8.40 -3.78 0.06
C ALA A 116 7.74 -5.11 -0.31
N VAL A 117 7.41 -5.94 0.68
CA VAL A 117 6.64 -7.18 0.46
C VAL A 117 5.25 -6.87 -0.08
N THR A 118 4.57 -5.85 0.44
CA THR A 118 3.26 -5.41 -0.07
C THR A 118 3.35 -4.97 -1.54
N LEU A 119 4.44 -4.30 -1.95
CA LEU A 119 4.67 -3.92 -3.34
C LEU A 119 4.99 -5.12 -4.24
N ALA A 120 5.72 -6.11 -3.72
CA ALA A 120 6.10 -7.32 -4.46
C ALA A 120 4.92 -8.29 -4.60
N TYR A 121 4.03 -8.31 -3.62
CA TYR A 121 2.87 -9.18 -3.61
C TYR A 121 1.70 -8.52 -4.35
N PRO A 122 1.01 -9.22 -5.24
CA PRO A 122 -0.11 -8.65 -5.99
C PRO A 122 -1.40 -8.47 -5.17
N VAL A 123 -1.26 -8.11 -3.88
CA VAL A 123 -2.37 -8.08 -2.90
C VAL A 123 -3.39 -7.00 -3.22
N THR A 124 -2.96 -5.86 -3.73
CA THR A 124 -3.85 -4.73 -4.00
C THR A 124 -3.56 -4.01 -5.33
N GLY A 125 -2.43 -4.25 -5.95
CA GLY A 125 -2.05 -3.51 -7.15
C GLY A 125 -1.14 -4.26 -8.10
N GLY A 126 -0.38 -5.25 -7.61
CA GLY A 126 0.59 -5.97 -8.44
C GLY A 126 -0.05 -6.83 -9.53
N GLY A 127 -1.24 -7.39 -9.28
CA GLY A 127 -2.03 -8.12 -10.27
C GLY A 127 -2.78 -7.20 -11.25
N ALA A 128 -2.96 -5.93 -10.93
CA ALA A 128 -3.74 -5.02 -11.75
C ALA A 128 -3.19 -4.83 -13.17
N PRO A 129 -1.90 -4.61 -13.41
CA PRO A 129 -1.36 -4.52 -14.75
C PRO A 129 -1.56 -5.80 -15.56
N ALA A 130 -1.40 -6.97 -14.93
CA ALA A 130 -1.62 -8.25 -15.59
C ALA A 130 -3.09 -8.46 -15.97
N LEU A 131 -4.02 -8.13 -15.06
CA LEU A 131 -5.45 -8.19 -15.33
C LEU A 131 -5.90 -7.23 -16.44
N VAL A 132 -5.30 -6.03 -16.53
CA VAL A 132 -5.57 -5.10 -17.63
C VAL A 132 -5.10 -5.68 -18.97
N VAL A 133 -3.90 -6.27 -19.02
CA VAL A 133 -3.40 -6.94 -20.24
C VAL A 133 -4.29 -8.13 -20.62
N LEU A 134 -4.67 -8.97 -19.65
CA LEU A 134 -5.59 -10.09 -19.89
C LEU A 134 -6.96 -9.62 -20.38
N SER A 135 -7.48 -8.51 -19.86
CA SER A 135 -8.74 -7.90 -20.30
C SER A 135 -8.67 -7.42 -21.74
N ASP A 136 -7.56 -6.77 -22.13
CA ASP A 136 -7.33 -6.35 -23.51
C ASP A 136 -7.29 -7.56 -24.48
N GLN A 137 -6.60 -8.63 -24.07
CA GLN A 137 -6.56 -9.87 -24.87
C GLN A 137 -7.92 -10.56 -24.93
N TYR A 138 -8.65 -10.62 -23.82
CA TYR A 138 -9.97 -11.24 -23.73
C TYR A 138 -10.99 -10.58 -24.67
N THR A 139 -10.95 -9.25 -24.77
CA THR A 139 -11.84 -8.50 -25.67
C THR A 139 -11.44 -8.61 -27.15
N ALA A 140 -10.15 -8.82 -27.42
CA ALA A 140 -9.64 -8.96 -28.79
C ALA A 140 -9.90 -10.33 -29.41
N VAL A 141 -10.12 -11.38 -28.61
CA VAL A 141 -10.31 -12.74 -29.09
C VAL A 141 -11.78 -13.03 -29.38
N ALA A 142 -12.08 -13.56 -30.57
CA ALA A 142 -13.44 -13.87 -30.99
C ALA A 142 -13.89 -15.31 -30.67
N SER A 143 -12.96 -16.24 -30.39
CA SER A 143 -13.25 -17.66 -30.17
C SER A 143 -13.35 -18.04 -28.68
N ASP A 144 -14.24 -18.99 -28.38
CA ASP A 144 -14.58 -19.36 -27.00
C ASP A 144 -13.43 -20.02 -26.23
N ALA A 145 -12.67 -20.90 -26.87
CA ALA A 145 -11.60 -21.66 -26.24
C ALA A 145 -10.46 -20.75 -25.64
N PRO A 146 -9.88 -19.79 -26.41
CA PRO A 146 -8.93 -18.85 -25.86
C PRO A 146 -9.56 -17.90 -24.82
N ARG A 147 -10.83 -17.50 -24.96
CA ARG A 147 -11.53 -16.73 -23.94
C ARG A 147 -11.61 -17.47 -22.62
N ALA A 148 -11.96 -18.76 -22.66
CA ALA A 148 -12.01 -19.58 -21.45
C ALA A 148 -10.63 -19.69 -20.78
N ALA A 149 -9.55 -19.82 -21.57
CA ALA A 149 -8.19 -19.85 -21.02
C ALA A 149 -7.79 -18.54 -20.35
N LEU A 150 -8.13 -17.38 -20.93
CA LEU A 150 -7.87 -16.06 -20.34
C LEU A 150 -8.70 -15.84 -19.08
N ALA A 151 -9.96 -16.29 -19.05
CA ALA A 151 -10.79 -16.24 -17.86
C ALA A 151 -10.22 -17.11 -16.74
N ALA A 152 -9.73 -18.32 -17.04
CA ALA A 152 -9.08 -19.19 -16.05
C ALA A 152 -7.76 -18.57 -15.52
N ALA A 153 -7.00 -17.89 -16.37
CA ALA A 153 -5.82 -17.15 -15.93
C ALA A 153 -6.20 -16.00 -14.97
N ALA A 154 -7.22 -15.23 -15.30
CA ALA A 154 -7.71 -14.15 -14.41
C ALA A 154 -8.23 -14.70 -13.07
N GLU A 155 -8.92 -15.84 -13.07
CA GLU A 155 -9.36 -16.53 -11.84
C GLU A 155 -8.17 -16.92 -10.95
N SER A 156 -7.08 -17.38 -11.56
CA SER A 156 -5.84 -17.69 -10.82
C SER A 156 -5.24 -16.45 -10.16
N PHE A 157 -5.28 -15.28 -10.82
CA PHE A 157 -4.85 -14.02 -10.20
C PHE A 157 -5.75 -13.60 -9.04
N ILE A 158 -7.07 -13.78 -9.16
CA ILE A 158 -8.01 -13.51 -8.07
C ILE A 158 -7.72 -14.42 -6.88
N ALA A 159 -7.52 -15.71 -7.12
CA ALA A 159 -7.20 -16.68 -6.08
C ALA A 159 -5.88 -16.34 -5.36
N LEU A 160 -4.83 -15.96 -6.09
CA LEU A 160 -3.56 -15.53 -5.50
C LEU A 160 -3.72 -14.27 -4.64
N ASN A 161 -4.58 -13.33 -5.06
CA ASN A 161 -4.85 -12.10 -4.31
C ASN A 161 -5.68 -12.35 -3.05
N SER A 162 -6.45 -13.43 -2.98
CA SER A 162 -7.26 -13.77 -1.81
C SER A 162 -6.46 -14.38 -0.66
N VAL A 163 -5.29 -14.98 -0.93
CA VAL A 163 -4.47 -15.67 0.08
C VAL A 163 -4.03 -14.74 1.22
N PRO A 164 -3.51 -13.53 0.98
CA PRO A 164 -3.13 -12.63 2.06
C PRO A 164 -4.31 -12.13 2.88
N SER A 165 -5.49 -11.98 2.27
CA SER A 165 -6.71 -11.59 2.99
C SER A 165 -7.16 -12.66 3.97
N VAL A 166 -6.95 -13.94 3.64
CA VAL A 166 -7.23 -15.06 4.54
C VAL A 166 -6.21 -15.11 5.68
N MET A 167 -4.94 -14.81 5.42
CA MET A 167 -3.91 -14.78 6.46
C MET A 167 -4.09 -13.60 7.43
N GLY A 168 -4.51 -12.43 6.93
CA GLY A 168 -4.78 -11.26 7.76
C GLY A 168 -6.02 -11.38 8.67
N VAL A 169 -6.88 -12.37 8.43
CA VAL A 169 -8.04 -12.65 9.32
C VAL A 169 -7.64 -13.58 10.49
N LEU A 170 -6.47 -14.21 10.42
CA LEU A 170 -5.98 -15.12 11.46
C LEU A 170 -5.06 -14.43 12.49
N GLU A 171 -4.77 -13.13 12.31
CA GLU A 171 -4.09 -12.26 13.28
C GLU A 171 -5.10 -11.45 14.10
#